data_86411db1686d00c81af4e53904cb6377
#
_entry.id   86411db1686d00c81af4e53904cb6377
#
_cell.length_a   1.000
_cell.length_b   1.000
_cell.length_c   1.000
_cell.angle_alpha   90.00
_cell.angle_beta   90.00
_cell.angle_gamma   90.00
#
_symmetry.space_group_name_H-M   'P 1'
#
loop_
_entity.id
_entity.type
_entity.pdbx_description
1 polymer ?
#
loop_
_entity_poly.entity_id
_entity_poly.type
_entity_poly.pdbx_seq_one_letter_code
_entity_poly.pdbx_strand_id
1 'polypeptide(L)'
;VAWSTSGFYAGNDLAFSFFTSVPFGASADELLAWLQYGGGNELADEMYAEHNIKAIPCFITPPEASGWFRKEINSVDDLKGMKMRFFGLGAKVMDKLGVATQLLAGGDIFQALQLGTIDATEFSVPTVDESSSFYQVAKHYYFPGWHQATALGGLFFNMDVWNSLSSYHQKIV
;
A
#
# COMPACT_ATOMS: atom_id res chain seq x y z
N VAL A 1 17.35 -10.15 2.86
CA VAL A 1 16.11 -10.31 2.08
C VAL A 1 14.93 -9.81 2.89
N ALA A 2 14.04 -9.02 2.28
CA ALA A 2 12.77 -8.59 2.88
C ALA A 2 11.62 -8.96 1.94
N TRP A 3 10.50 -9.40 2.49
CA TRP A 3 9.22 -9.51 1.80
C TRP A 3 8.37 -8.31 2.21
N SER A 4 8.01 -7.45 1.25
CA SER A 4 7.36 -6.17 1.56
C SER A 4 6.72 -5.55 0.31
N THR A 5 6.22 -4.34 0.47
CA THR A 5 5.87 -3.44 -0.61
C THR A 5 6.66 -2.14 -0.47
N SER A 6 7.13 -1.60 -1.60
CA SER A 6 7.98 -0.41 -1.59
C SER A 6 7.29 0.86 -1.08
N GLY A 7 5.97 0.92 -1.16
CA GLY A 7 5.21 2.08 -0.67
C GLY A 7 5.44 2.45 0.80
N PHE A 8 5.87 1.50 1.65
CA PHE A 8 6.26 1.80 3.03
C PHE A 8 7.52 2.69 3.12
N TYR A 9 8.30 2.75 2.06
CA TYR A 9 9.54 3.52 1.98
C TYR A 9 9.40 4.82 1.19
N ALA A 10 8.17 5.21 0.86
CA ALA A 10 7.84 6.45 0.13
C ALA A 10 8.34 7.73 0.83
N GLY A 11 8.63 7.66 2.15
CA GLY A 11 9.27 8.74 2.89
C GLY A 11 10.74 8.96 2.51
N ASN A 12 11.42 7.95 1.97
CA ASN A 12 12.80 8.03 1.51
C ASN A 12 12.86 8.48 0.05
N ASP A 13 12.00 7.89 -0.78
CA ASP A 13 11.84 8.27 -2.18
C ASP A 13 10.37 8.05 -2.60
N LEU A 14 9.72 9.11 -3.08
CA LEU A 14 8.33 9.05 -3.49
C LEU A 14 8.11 8.12 -4.70
N ALA A 15 9.13 7.88 -5.52
CA ALA A 15 9.08 6.97 -6.66
C ALA A 15 8.68 5.55 -6.25
N PHE A 16 9.03 5.09 -5.05
CA PHE A 16 8.60 3.79 -4.51
C PHE A 16 7.08 3.59 -4.50
N SER A 17 6.31 4.67 -4.38
CA SER A 17 4.85 4.59 -4.40
C SER A 17 4.28 4.16 -5.75
N PHE A 18 4.94 4.51 -6.86
CA PHE A 18 4.47 4.17 -8.21
C PHE A 18 4.57 2.67 -8.50
N PHE A 19 5.48 1.99 -7.82
CA PHE A 19 5.65 0.53 -7.91
C PHE A 19 4.92 -0.23 -6.81
N THR A 20 3.96 0.40 -6.15
CA THR A 20 3.08 -0.23 -5.16
C THR A 20 1.63 -0.07 -5.57
N SER A 21 1.07 1.11 -5.40
CA SER A 21 -0.31 1.43 -5.72
C SER A 21 -0.46 2.91 -6.00
N VAL A 22 -1.28 3.23 -6.99
CA VAL A 22 -1.57 4.63 -7.38
C VAL A 22 -3.08 4.85 -7.26
N PRO A 23 -3.53 5.94 -6.62
CA PRO A 23 -4.94 6.31 -6.60
C PRO A 23 -5.53 6.36 -8.01
N PHE A 24 -6.69 5.72 -8.20
CA PHE A 24 -7.35 5.54 -9.51
C PHE A 24 -6.45 4.89 -10.57
N GLY A 25 -5.43 4.12 -10.15
CA GLY A 25 -4.46 3.47 -11.00
C GLY A 25 -5.00 2.22 -11.68
N ALA A 26 -4.07 1.52 -12.33
CA ALA A 26 -4.33 0.31 -13.10
C ALA A 26 -4.90 -0.83 -12.25
N SER A 27 -5.70 -1.69 -12.87
CA SER A 27 -6.07 -3.00 -12.34
C SER A 27 -4.86 -3.95 -12.29
N ALA A 28 -5.03 -5.09 -11.65
CA ALA A 28 -3.93 -6.06 -11.50
C ALA A 28 -3.38 -6.57 -12.84
N ASP A 29 -4.27 -6.85 -13.79
CA ASP A 29 -3.91 -7.31 -15.14
C ASP A 29 -3.25 -6.22 -15.97
N GLU A 30 -3.73 -4.98 -15.91
CA GLU A 30 -3.11 -3.82 -16.57
C GLU A 30 -1.72 -3.52 -15.99
N LEU A 31 -1.57 -3.59 -14.65
CA LEU A 31 -0.28 -3.40 -13.99
C LEU A 31 0.72 -4.49 -14.39
N LEU A 32 0.29 -5.75 -14.44
CA LEU A 32 1.13 -6.86 -14.89
C LEU A 32 1.52 -6.71 -16.37
N ALA A 33 0.59 -6.31 -17.23
CA ALA A 33 0.89 -6.06 -18.64
C ALA A 33 1.92 -4.93 -18.79
N TRP A 34 1.77 -3.84 -18.03
CA TRP A 34 2.75 -2.76 -18.03
C TRP A 34 4.13 -3.22 -17.54
N LEU A 35 4.19 -3.96 -16.45
CA LEU A 35 5.45 -4.48 -15.93
C LEU A 35 6.16 -5.37 -16.95
N GLN A 36 5.42 -6.28 -17.61
CA GLN A 36 6.04 -7.29 -18.48
C GLN A 36 6.30 -6.80 -19.91
N TYR A 37 5.48 -5.89 -20.42
CA TYR A 37 5.48 -5.49 -21.85
C TYR A 37 5.54 -3.98 -22.05
N GLY A 38 5.34 -3.18 -21.01
CA GLY A 38 5.28 -1.72 -21.08
C GLY A 38 6.50 -1.00 -20.52
N GLY A 39 7.58 -1.72 -20.21
CA GLY A 39 8.82 -1.13 -19.67
C GLY A 39 8.80 -0.95 -18.15
N GLY A 40 7.77 -1.44 -17.46
CA GLY A 40 7.63 -1.27 -16.02
C GLY A 40 8.72 -1.96 -15.20
N ASN A 41 9.13 -3.17 -15.60
CA ASN A 41 10.21 -3.90 -14.92
C ASN A 41 11.56 -3.19 -15.08
N GLU A 42 11.84 -2.66 -16.27
CA GLU A 42 13.07 -1.92 -16.54
C GLU A 42 13.16 -0.66 -15.70
N LEU A 43 12.07 0.11 -15.61
CA LEU A 43 11.99 1.31 -14.76
C LEU A 43 12.11 0.96 -13.27
N ALA A 44 11.50 -0.15 -12.85
CA ALA A 44 11.63 -0.63 -11.48
C ALA A 44 13.07 -1.02 -11.14
N ASP A 45 13.72 -1.79 -12.01
CA ASP A 45 15.11 -2.19 -11.82
C ASP A 45 16.05 -0.96 -11.76
N GLU A 46 15.85 0.05 -12.61
CA GLU A 46 16.61 1.31 -12.58
C GLU A 46 16.44 2.03 -11.24
N MET A 47 15.20 2.27 -10.83
CA MET A 47 14.88 2.95 -9.57
C MET A 47 15.46 2.20 -8.36
N TYR A 48 15.23 0.88 -8.26
CA TYR A 48 15.72 0.11 -7.12
C TYR A 48 17.24 0.00 -7.07
N ALA A 49 17.90 0.00 -8.24
CA ALA A 49 19.37 -0.05 -8.31
C ALA A 49 20.02 1.20 -7.67
N GLU A 50 19.41 2.38 -7.79
CA GLU A 50 19.88 3.61 -7.14
C GLU A 50 19.94 3.47 -5.60
N HIS A 51 19.13 2.56 -5.04
CA HIS A 51 19.07 2.27 -3.61
C HIS A 51 19.82 0.99 -3.22
N ASN A 52 20.63 0.42 -4.11
CA ASN A 52 21.35 -0.85 -3.93
C ASN A 52 20.40 -2.03 -3.63
N ILE A 53 19.23 -2.07 -4.31
CA ILE A 53 18.19 -3.08 -4.14
C ILE A 53 17.98 -3.81 -5.47
N LYS A 54 17.90 -5.15 -5.41
CA LYS A 54 17.25 -5.97 -6.44
C LYS A 54 15.85 -6.31 -5.94
N ALA A 55 14.85 -5.86 -6.66
CA ALA A 55 13.45 -6.19 -6.39
C ALA A 55 12.96 -7.29 -7.34
N ILE A 56 12.17 -8.22 -6.81
CA ILE A 56 11.52 -9.27 -7.59
C ILE A 56 10.04 -9.25 -7.24
N PRO A 57 9.15 -8.84 -8.17
CA PRO A 57 7.71 -8.90 -7.97
C PRO A 57 7.27 -10.33 -7.67
N CYS A 58 6.55 -10.57 -6.58
CA CYS A 58 6.11 -11.91 -6.21
C CYS A 58 4.67 -12.01 -5.71
N PHE A 59 3.99 -10.88 -5.52
CA PHE A 59 2.56 -10.89 -5.27
C PHE A 59 1.89 -9.60 -5.77
N ILE A 60 0.62 -9.73 -6.08
CA ILE A 60 -0.26 -8.63 -6.44
C ILE A 60 -1.58 -8.80 -5.67
N THR A 61 -2.11 -7.71 -5.11
CA THR A 61 -3.37 -7.75 -4.37
C THR A 61 -4.55 -7.36 -5.25
N PRO A 62 -5.76 -7.87 -4.95
CA PRO A 62 -6.99 -7.33 -5.53
C PRO A 62 -7.29 -5.92 -4.94
N PRO A 63 -8.37 -5.25 -5.41
CA PRO A 63 -8.79 -3.96 -4.87
C PRO A 63 -9.00 -3.99 -3.36
N GLU A 64 -8.52 -2.98 -2.69
CA GLU A 64 -8.76 -2.77 -1.27
C GLU A 64 -10.07 -2.02 -1.00
N ALA A 65 -10.45 -1.95 0.28
CA ALA A 65 -11.56 -1.11 0.71
C ALA A 65 -11.12 0.34 0.90
N SER A 66 -12.04 1.28 0.76
CA SER A 66 -11.80 2.69 1.12
C SER A 66 -11.54 2.85 2.63
N GLY A 67 -12.04 1.94 3.43
CA GLY A 67 -11.69 1.82 4.83
C GLY A 67 -12.88 1.66 5.77
N TRP A 68 -12.53 1.65 7.05
CA TRP A 68 -13.40 1.57 8.21
C TRP A 68 -13.49 2.92 8.90
N PHE A 69 -14.72 3.37 9.17
CA PHE A 69 -14.99 4.67 9.76
C PHE A 69 -15.87 4.51 11.01
N ARG A 70 -15.58 5.26 12.06
CA ARG A 70 -16.39 5.30 13.28
C ARG A 70 -17.71 6.04 13.07
N LYS A 71 -17.75 6.97 12.11
CA LYS A 71 -18.94 7.74 11.70
C LYS A 71 -19.24 7.46 10.24
N GLU A 72 -20.50 7.61 9.88
CA GLU A 72 -20.93 7.54 8.50
C GLU A 72 -20.36 8.72 7.70
N ILE A 73 -19.97 8.47 6.46
CA ILE A 73 -19.45 9.45 5.52
C ILE A 73 -20.46 9.60 4.39
N ASN A 74 -21.12 10.74 4.33
CA ASN A 74 -22.12 11.05 3.31
C ASN A 74 -21.60 12.06 2.28
N SER A 75 -20.53 12.79 2.60
CA SER A 75 -19.92 13.80 1.74
C SER A 75 -18.43 13.95 2.02
N VAL A 76 -17.71 14.60 1.10
CA VAL A 76 -16.30 14.95 1.28
C VAL A 76 -16.10 15.89 2.49
N ASP A 77 -17.10 16.69 2.84
CA ASP A 77 -17.01 17.60 3.98
C ASP A 77 -16.95 16.85 5.32
N ASP A 78 -17.49 15.65 5.40
CA ASP A 78 -17.44 14.81 6.60
C ASP A 78 -16.03 14.29 6.92
N LEU A 79 -15.11 14.36 5.94
CA LEU A 79 -13.71 13.98 6.11
C LEU A 79 -12.87 15.04 6.81
N LYS A 80 -13.30 16.31 6.80
CA LYS A 80 -12.51 17.43 7.35
C LYS A 80 -12.23 17.27 8.84
N GLY A 81 -10.96 17.38 9.20
CA GLY A 81 -10.50 17.27 10.58
C GLY A 81 -10.47 15.84 11.15
N MET A 82 -10.86 14.84 10.34
CA MET A 82 -10.79 13.43 10.72
C MET A 82 -9.33 12.99 10.87
N LYS A 83 -9.05 12.17 11.88
CA LYS A 83 -7.76 11.50 12.04
C LYS A 83 -7.85 10.10 11.45
N MET A 84 -7.04 9.81 10.44
CA MET A 84 -7.12 8.54 9.74
C MET A 84 -5.75 7.89 9.55
N ARG A 85 -5.65 6.60 9.81
CA ARG A 85 -4.52 5.82 9.32
C ARG A 85 -4.67 5.65 7.83
N PHE A 86 -3.65 6.05 7.07
CA PHE A 86 -3.68 5.92 5.62
C PHE A 86 -2.28 5.62 5.06
N PHE A 87 -2.21 4.72 4.08
CA PHE A 87 -0.98 4.26 3.45
C PHE A 87 -0.77 4.94 2.08
N GLY A 88 0.51 5.15 1.73
CA GLY A 88 0.94 5.48 0.37
C GLY A 88 0.43 6.84 -0.15
N LEU A 89 0.26 6.93 -1.47
CA LEU A 89 -0.17 8.16 -2.15
C LEU A 89 -1.59 8.60 -1.78
N GLY A 90 -2.44 7.64 -1.40
CA GLY A 90 -3.79 7.95 -0.93
C GLY A 90 -3.80 8.88 0.28
N ALA A 91 -2.82 8.75 1.19
CA ALA A 91 -2.67 9.67 2.32
C ALA A 91 -2.51 11.13 1.85
N LYS A 92 -1.71 11.37 0.81
CA LYS A 92 -1.51 12.71 0.24
C LYS A 92 -2.80 13.33 -0.34
N VAL A 93 -3.68 12.49 -0.88
CA VAL A 93 -5.00 12.94 -1.36
C VAL A 93 -5.89 13.28 -0.17
N MET A 94 -5.95 12.42 0.83
CA MET A 94 -6.75 12.64 2.04
C MET A 94 -6.31 13.89 2.81
N ASP A 95 -5.01 14.15 2.90
CA ASP A 95 -4.48 15.40 3.50
C ASP A 95 -5.02 16.65 2.79
N LYS A 96 -5.11 16.63 1.45
CA LYS A 96 -5.69 17.74 0.66
C LYS A 96 -7.18 17.90 0.88
N LEU A 97 -7.87 16.84 1.30
CA LEU A 97 -9.29 16.89 1.69
C LEU A 97 -9.51 17.31 3.14
N GLY A 98 -8.43 17.61 3.86
CA GLY A 98 -8.48 18.08 5.26
C GLY A 98 -8.49 16.98 6.30
N VAL A 99 -8.14 15.74 5.93
CA VAL A 99 -7.91 14.63 6.87
C VAL A 99 -6.51 14.75 7.47
N ALA A 100 -6.37 14.49 8.76
CA ALA A 100 -5.06 14.36 9.40
C ALA A 100 -4.60 12.89 9.27
N THR A 101 -3.78 12.61 8.26
CA THR A 101 -3.31 11.24 8.00
C THR A 101 -2.07 10.88 8.80
N GLN A 102 -1.96 9.61 9.16
CA GLN A 102 -0.77 9.03 9.77
C GLN A 102 -0.62 7.57 9.36
N LEU A 103 0.60 7.08 9.29
CA LEU A 103 0.87 5.67 9.05
C LEU A 103 1.05 4.96 10.39
N LEU A 104 0.29 3.88 10.62
CA LEU A 104 0.42 2.97 11.75
C LEU A 104 0.66 1.55 11.24
N ALA A 105 1.41 0.78 12.01
CA ALA A 105 1.54 -0.66 11.77
C ALA A 105 0.17 -1.36 11.97
N GLY A 106 -0.08 -2.41 11.18
CA GLY A 106 -1.38 -3.11 11.21
C GLY A 106 -1.84 -3.56 12.59
N GLY A 107 -0.91 -4.05 13.41
CA GLY A 107 -1.20 -4.50 14.80
C GLY A 107 -1.66 -3.38 15.75
N ASP A 108 -1.36 -2.13 15.43
CA ASP A 108 -1.68 -0.98 16.30
C ASP A 108 -3.05 -0.34 15.96
N ILE A 109 -3.60 -0.66 14.79
CA ILE A 109 -4.79 0.02 14.24
C ILE A 109 -6.02 -0.22 15.12
N PHE A 110 -6.28 -1.47 15.51
CA PHE A 110 -7.46 -1.81 16.32
C PHE A 110 -7.48 -1.00 17.62
N GLN A 111 -6.35 -0.97 18.33
CA GLN A 111 -6.24 -0.21 19.58
C GLN A 111 -6.39 1.29 19.36
N ALA A 112 -5.81 1.83 18.27
CA ALA A 112 -5.93 3.25 17.94
C ALA A 112 -7.38 3.66 17.65
N LEU A 113 -8.14 2.83 16.93
CA LEU A 113 -9.58 3.01 16.72
C LEU A 113 -10.37 2.89 18.04
N GLN A 114 -10.06 1.89 18.87
CA GLN A 114 -10.74 1.65 20.13
C GLN A 114 -10.58 2.84 21.10
N LEU A 115 -9.37 3.37 21.20
CA LEU A 115 -9.07 4.52 22.07
C LEU A 115 -9.53 5.86 21.46
N GLY A 116 -9.92 5.90 20.18
CA GLY A 116 -10.30 7.13 19.49
C GLY A 116 -9.12 8.05 19.17
N THR A 117 -7.90 7.54 19.13
CA THR A 117 -6.73 8.29 18.66
C THR A 117 -6.76 8.47 17.15
N ILE A 118 -7.43 7.56 16.43
CA ILE A 118 -7.86 7.71 15.04
C ILE A 118 -9.37 7.50 14.93
N ASP A 119 -9.98 8.13 13.93
CA ASP A 119 -11.42 8.05 13.62
C ASP A 119 -11.73 7.05 12.53
N ALA A 120 -10.73 6.75 11.69
CA ALA A 120 -10.86 5.88 10.54
C ALA A 120 -9.53 5.23 10.16
N THR A 121 -9.61 4.17 9.37
CA THR A 121 -8.46 3.49 8.78
C THR A 121 -8.84 2.89 7.44
N GLU A 122 -7.96 2.93 6.45
CA GLU A 122 -7.88 1.89 5.43
C GLU A 122 -6.86 0.85 5.89
N PHE A 123 -6.88 -0.34 5.33
CA PHE A 123 -5.88 -1.35 5.70
C PHE A 123 -5.60 -2.33 4.58
N SER A 124 -6.60 -3.10 4.12
CA SER A 124 -6.34 -4.18 3.17
C SER A 124 -7.62 -4.60 2.41
N VAL A 125 -7.60 -5.83 1.91
CA VAL A 125 -8.74 -6.45 1.24
C VAL A 125 -9.78 -6.93 2.26
N PRO A 126 -11.07 -7.07 1.88
CA PRO A 126 -12.15 -7.35 2.83
C PRO A 126 -11.93 -8.55 3.75
N THR A 127 -11.35 -9.64 3.27
CA THR A 127 -11.08 -10.83 4.08
C THR A 127 -10.01 -10.60 5.15
N VAL A 128 -9.00 -9.79 4.87
CA VAL A 128 -7.97 -9.41 5.83
C VAL A 128 -8.53 -8.41 6.85
N ASP A 129 -9.31 -7.46 6.38
CA ASP A 129 -9.98 -6.47 7.23
C ASP A 129 -10.94 -7.14 8.23
N GLU A 130 -11.71 -8.14 7.79
CA GLU A 130 -12.58 -8.93 8.65
C GLU A 130 -11.78 -9.63 9.77
N SER A 131 -10.67 -10.27 9.42
CA SER A 131 -9.79 -10.95 10.39
C SER A 131 -9.16 -9.98 11.40
N SER A 132 -9.00 -8.70 11.03
CA SER A 132 -8.49 -7.65 11.90
C SER A 132 -9.53 -7.10 12.89
N SER A 133 -10.77 -7.54 12.79
CA SER A 133 -11.88 -7.23 13.72
C SER A 133 -12.22 -5.73 13.83
N PHE A 134 -11.86 -4.91 12.84
CA PHE A 134 -12.12 -3.46 12.86
C PHE A 134 -13.61 -3.14 12.96
N TYR A 135 -14.49 -4.01 12.47
CA TYR A 135 -15.95 -3.89 12.57
C TYR A 135 -16.46 -3.76 14.02
N GLN A 136 -15.68 -4.16 15.03
CA GLN A 136 -16.05 -4.01 16.43
C GLN A 136 -15.97 -2.56 16.90
N VAL A 137 -15.04 -1.79 16.36
CA VAL A 137 -14.71 -0.43 16.81
C VAL A 137 -15.00 0.67 15.78
N ALA A 138 -15.18 0.31 14.50
CA ALA A 138 -15.60 1.19 13.43
C ALA A 138 -16.72 0.49 12.61
N LYS A 139 -17.89 1.13 12.50
CA LYS A 139 -19.12 0.46 12.04
C LYS A 139 -19.44 0.67 10.57
N HIS A 140 -18.79 1.62 9.91
CA HIS A 140 -19.05 1.97 8.53
C HIS A 140 -17.87 1.52 7.66
N TYR A 141 -18.16 0.67 6.71
CA TYR A 141 -17.17 0.08 5.79
C TYR A 141 -17.53 0.44 4.36
N TYR A 142 -16.57 0.98 3.63
CA TYR A 142 -16.78 1.43 2.26
C TYR A 142 -15.89 0.65 1.29
N PHE A 143 -16.51 0.09 0.26
CA PHE A 143 -15.86 -0.68 -0.79
C PHE A 143 -16.52 -0.37 -2.16
N PRO A 144 -15.78 -0.36 -3.27
CA PRO A 144 -14.31 -0.52 -3.39
C PRO A 144 -13.54 0.74 -2.98
N GLY A 145 -12.22 0.55 -2.75
CA GLY A 145 -11.31 1.66 -2.50
C GLY A 145 -10.83 2.33 -3.78
N TRP A 146 -10.81 3.64 -3.79
CA TRP A 146 -10.32 4.47 -4.89
C TRP A 146 -8.79 4.59 -4.90
N HIS A 147 -8.16 4.38 -3.75
CA HIS A 147 -6.74 4.65 -3.50
C HIS A 147 -5.84 3.49 -3.94
N GLN A 148 -6.37 2.28 -4.01
CA GLN A 148 -5.62 1.07 -4.29
C GLN A 148 -6.48 0.05 -5.05
N ALA A 149 -6.52 0.20 -6.37
CA ALA A 149 -7.17 -0.77 -7.26
C ALA A 149 -6.40 -2.10 -7.28
N THR A 150 -5.11 -2.03 -7.02
CA THR A 150 -4.19 -3.15 -6.85
C THR A 150 -2.95 -2.68 -6.10
N ALA A 151 -2.20 -3.59 -5.49
CA ALA A 151 -0.87 -3.30 -4.98
C ALA A 151 0.12 -4.39 -5.37
N LEU A 152 1.31 -3.94 -5.71
CA LEU A 152 2.45 -4.81 -6.02
C LEU A 152 3.35 -4.92 -4.80
N GLY A 153 3.78 -6.12 -4.52
CA GLY A 153 4.85 -6.37 -3.56
C GLY A 153 5.79 -7.46 -4.03
N GLY A 154 6.87 -7.64 -3.32
CA GLY A 154 7.92 -8.52 -3.77
C GLY A 154 8.97 -8.85 -2.71
N LEU A 155 9.98 -9.53 -3.19
CA LEU A 155 11.21 -9.79 -2.46
C LEU A 155 12.23 -8.70 -2.79
N PHE A 156 12.83 -8.14 -1.76
CA PHE A 156 13.88 -7.13 -1.86
C PHE A 156 15.19 -7.69 -1.32
N PHE A 157 16.19 -7.69 -2.18
CA PHE A 157 17.55 -8.13 -1.85
C PHE A 157 18.48 -6.93 -1.83
N ASN A 158 19.45 -6.93 -0.93
CA ASN A 158 20.62 -6.08 -1.13
C ASN A 158 21.30 -6.49 -2.44
N MET A 159 21.61 -5.53 -3.33
CA MET A 159 22.12 -5.78 -4.67
C MET A 159 23.48 -6.51 -4.65
N ASP A 160 24.35 -6.17 -3.69
CA ASP A 160 25.68 -6.82 -3.60
C ASP A 160 25.53 -8.29 -3.22
N VAL A 161 24.59 -8.57 -2.28
CA VAL A 161 24.27 -9.96 -1.90
C VAL A 161 23.65 -10.70 -3.07
N TRP A 162 22.72 -10.07 -3.80
CA TRP A 162 22.12 -10.66 -5.00
C TRP A 162 23.19 -11.02 -6.04
N ASN A 163 24.11 -10.09 -6.31
CA ASN A 163 25.20 -10.28 -7.27
C ASN A 163 26.24 -11.34 -6.83
N SER A 164 26.32 -11.63 -5.53
CA SER A 164 27.18 -12.71 -5.01
C SER A 164 26.59 -14.10 -5.20
N LEU A 165 25.29 -14.21 -5.51
CA LEU A 165 24.65 -15.49 -5.81
C LEU A 165 25.10 -16.00 -7.18
N SER A 166 25.24 -17.33 -7.30
CA SER A 166 25.44 -17.95 -8.60
C SER A 166 24.23 -17.73 -9.51
N SER A 167 24.45 -17.73 -10.82
CA SER A 167 23.36 -17.63 -11.82
C SER A 167 22.30 -18.73 -11.64
N TYR A 168 22.69 -19.88 -11.11
CA TYR A 168 21.78 -20.96 -10.78
C TYR A 168 20.83 -20.57 -9.63
N HIS A 169 21.37 -20.00 -8.54
CA HIS A 169 20.56 -19.56 -7.40
C HIS A 169 19.65 -18.36 -7.78
N GLN A 170 20.16 -17.43 -8.57
CA GLN A 170 19.34 -16.29 -9.05
C GLN A 170 18.15 -16.73 -9.91
N LYS A 171 18.25 -17.87 -10.63
CA LYS A 171 17.15 -18.42 -11.44
C LYS A 171 16.11 -19.20 -10.65
N ILE A 172 16.45 -19.64 -9.44
CA ILE A 172 15.52 -20.38 -8.57
C ILE A 172 14.61 -19.44 -7.79
N VAL A 173 15.10 -18.25 -7.48
CA VAL A 173 14.32 -17.18 -6.82
C VAL A 173 13.36 -16.54 -7.80
#